data_540dd7058b3206c13ee75d3efad76d90
#
_entry.id   540dd7058b3206c13ee75d3efad76d90
#
_cell.length_a   1.000
_cell.length_b   1.000
_cell.length_c   1.000
_cell.angle_alpha   90.00
_cell.angle_beta   90.00
_cell.angle_gamma   90.00
#
_symmetry.space_group_name_H-M   'P 1'
#
loop_
_entity.id
_entity.type
_entity.pdbx_description
1 polymer ?
#
loop_
_entity_poly.entity_id
_entity_poly.type
_entity_poly.pdbx_seq_one_letter_code
_entity_poly.pdbx_strand_id
1 'polypeptide(L)'
;MLLAQAGAQNGSPATIPPEAWQIVQLVNHARAEAGASPLQWDAALAEAARQHCLRMATEESIEDQFDGEPALTERASHAGAHFGLIAESVATDSAPASIYGGWIHSPDDRTNLLNPQMDRIGVAIVASGGTLYAVADFERAVPVLTQTQVESAIAAQLRRNGITVLRGAADTAAARAVCVLDKPLSRAEEGRHPGFVSRWQESDLSQLPQALTEQIKTPLYRQAAVGSCPAQDVKGACTAYRVAVLLY
;
A
#
# COMPACT_ATOMS: atom_id res chain seq x y z
N MET A 1 -14.49 35.00 -19.50
CA MET A 1 -13.82 34.42 -18.37
C MET A 1 -14.67 33.26 -17.89
N LEU A 2 -14.52 32.08 -18.50
CA LEU A 2 -15.27 30.87 -18.17
C LEU A 2 -14.38 29.98 -17.32
N LEU A 3 -14.78 29.76 -16.08
CA LEU A 3 -14.18 28.76 -15.19
C LEU A 3 -14.70 27.37 -15.60
N ALA A 4 -13.83 26.54 -16.15
CA ALA A 4 -14.12 25.12 -16.36
C ALA A 4 -14.09 24.41 -14.99
N GLN A 5 -15.26 24.03 -14.51
CA GLN A 5 -15.38 23.09 -13.39
C GLN A 5 -15.02 21.70 -13.90
N ALA A 6 -13.92 21.15 -13.38
CA ALA A 6 -13.61 19.73 -13.53
C ALA A 6 -14.66 18.93 -12.76
N GLY A 7 -15.53 18.23 -13.48
CA GLY A 7 -16.52 17.34 -12.90
C GLY A 7 -15.82 16.14 -12.25
N ALA A 8 -15.81 16.10 -10.93
CA ALA A 8 -15.58 14.86 -10.20
C ALA A 8 -16.72 13.91 -10.57
N GLN A 9 -16.40 12.76 -11.14
CA GLN A 9 -17.36 11.69 -11.36
C GLN A 9 -17.71 11.11 -9.99
N ASN A 10 -18.82 11.60 -9.42
CA ASN A 10 -19.46 10.99 -8.26
C ASN A 10 -20.09 9.68 -8.70
N GLY A 11 -19.33 8.58 -8.70
CA GLY A 11 -19.90 7.26 -8.55
C GLY A 11 -20.65 7.26 -7.22
N SER A 12 -21.95 6.88 -7.22
CA SER A 12 -22.69 6.66 -5.97
C SER A 12 -21.84 5.80 -5.04
N PRO A 13 -21.71 6.14 -3.76
CA PRO A 13 -20.96 5.30 -2.82
C PRO A 13 -21.60 3.91 -2.87
N ALA A 14 -20.79 2.90 -3.21
CA ALA A 14 -21.24 1.52 -3.19
C ALA A 14 -21.82 1.27 -1.78
N THR A 15 -23.09 0.89 -1.71
CA THR A 15 -23.75 0.63 -0.44
C THR A 15 -23.07 -0.60 0.18
N ILE A 16 -22.48 -0.44 1.35
CA ILE A 16 -21.84 -1.55 2.06
C ILE A 16 -22.93 -2.58 2.40
N PRO A 17 -22.75 -3.86 2.08
CA PRO A 17 -23.71 -4.90 2.43
C PRO A 17 -23.93 -4.93 3.96
N PRO A 18 -25.17 -5.08 4.45
CA PRO A 18 -25.48 -5.00 5.88
C PRO A 18 -24.68 -5.99 6.73
N GLU A 19 -24.50 -7.22 6.24
CA GLU A 19 -23.75 -8.28 6.92
C GLU A 19 -22.25 -7.93 7.03
N ALA A 20 -21.67 -7.40 5.95
CA ALA A 20 -20.28 -6.92 5.94
C ALA A 20 -20.10 -5.74 6.89
N TRP A 21 -21.06 -4.79 6.89
CA TRP A 21 -21.04 -3.65 7.80
C TRP A 21 -21.14 -4.07 9.27
N GLN A 22 -21.95 -5.08 9.58
CA GLN A 22 -22.03 -5.66 10.94
C GLN A 22 -20.66 -6.15 11.41
N ILE A 23 -19.92 -6.86 10.56
CA ILE A 23 -18.55 -7.31 10.89
C ILE A 23 -17.64 -6.12 11.15
N VAL A 24 -17.64 -5.11 10.26
CA VAL A 24 -16.82 -3.90 10.44
C VAL A 24 -17.10 -3.20 11.77
N GLN A 25 -18.37 -3.13 12.18
CA GLN A 25 -18.72 -2.53 13.47
C GLN A 25 -18.19 -3.34 14.65
N LEU A 26 -18.30 -4.68 14.60
CA LEU A 26 -17.79 -5.58 15.64
C LEU A 26 -16.26 -5.49 15.77
N VAL A 27 -15.55 -5.49 14.62
CA VAL A 27 -14.09 -5.30 14.57
C VAL A 27 -13.70 -3.95 15.17
N ASN A 28 -14.37 -2.86 14.77
CA ASN A 28 -14.05 -1.53 15.27
C ASN A 28 -14.38 -1.36 16.77
N HIS A 29 -15.39 -2.05 17.26
CA HIS A 29 -15.66 -2.11 18.70
C HIS A 29 -14.50 -2.77 19.46
N ALA A 30 -14.05 -3.96 19.04
CA ALA A 30 -12.92 -4.64 19.65
C ALA A 30 -11.61 -3.84 19.55
N ARG A 31 -11.39 -3.13 18.42
CA ARG A 31 -10.24 -2.24 18.27
C ARG A 31 -10.27 -1.09 19.27
N ALA A 32 -11.44 -0.49 19.50
CA ALA A 32 -11.58 0.57 20.50
C ALA A 32 -11.26 0.05 21.92
N GLU A 33 -11.71 -1.15 22.28
CA GLU A 33 -11.37 -1.79 23.54
C GLU A 33 -9.87 -2.10 23.68
N ALA A 34 -9.20 -2.41 22.56
CA ALA A 34 -7.76 -2.65 22.50
C ALA A 34 -6.91 -1.37 22.37
N GLY A 35 -7.55 -0.17 22.29
CA GLY A 35 -6.86 1.10 22.12
C GLY A 35 -6.33 1.35 20.69
N ALA A 36 -6.78 0.60 19.69
CA ALA A 36 -6.44 0.79 18.29
C ALA A 36 -7.43 1.73 17.59
N SER A 37 -6.95 2.49 16.60
CA SER A 37 -7.82 3.34 15.78
C SER A 37 -8.81 2.53 14.96
N PRO A 38 -10.04 3.04 14.71
CA PRO A 38 -11.01 2.34 13.88
C PRO A 38 -10.54 2.22 12.43
N LEU A 39 -10.86 1.09 11.80
CA LEU A 39 -10.66 0.87 10.37
C LEU A 39 -11.74 1.58 9.56
N GLN A 40 -11.34 2.18 8.45
CA GLN A 40 -12.26 2.74 7.48
C GLN A 40 -12.55 1.71 6.38
N TRP A 41 -13.79 1.72 5.88
CA TRP A 41 -14.16 0.88 4.75
C TRP A 41 -13.37 1.24 3.50
N ASP A 42 -12.88 0.21 2.79
CA ASP A 42 -12.26 0.35 1.48
C ASP A 42 -12.97 -0.55 0.46
N ALA A 43 -13.42 0.04 -0.64
CA ALA A 43 -14.18 -0.66 -1.67
C ALA A 43 -13.29 -1.57 -2.54
N ALA A 44 -12.03 -1.22 -2.72
CA ALA A 44 -11.09 -2.03 -3.48
C ALA A 44 -10.72 -3.30 -2.69
N LEU A 45 -10.48 -3.19 -1.39
CA LEU A 45 -10.31 -4.35 -0.52
C LEU A 45 -11.57 -5.23 -0.49
N ALA A 46 -12.76 -4.63 -0.38
CA ALA A 46 -14.01 -5.38 -0.40
C ALA A 46 -14.22 -6.14 -1.72
N GLU A 47 -13.77 -5.60 -2.85
CA GLU A 47 -13.81 -6.30 -4.14
C GLU A 47 -12.77 -7.43 -4.19
N ALA A 48 -11.55 -7.25 -3.67
CA ALA A 48 -10.55 -8.30 -3.57
C ALA A 48 -11.05 -9.45 -2.69
N ALA A 49 -11.57 -9.11 -1.49
CA ALA A 49 -12.20 -10.05 -0.57
C ALA A 49 -13.38 -10.80 -1.24
N ARG A 50 -14.20 -10.10 -2.04
CA ARG A 50 -15.34 -10.72 -2.75
C ARG A 50 -14.89 -11.77 -3.77
N GLN A 51 -13.81 -11.52 -4.51
CA GLN A 51 -13.28 -12.47 -5.49
C GLN A 51 -12.85 -13.77 -4.81
N HIS A 52 -12.12 -13.69 -3.70
CA HIS A 52 -11.70 -14.84 -2.91
C HIS A 52 -12.89 -15.55 -2.24
N CYS A 53 -13.80 -14.80 -1.62
CA CYS A 53 -14.99 -15.32 -0.98
C CYS A 53 -15.90 -16.11 -1.94
N LEU A 54 -16.04 -15.64 -3.20
CA LEU A 54 -16.74 -16.37 -4.25
C LEU A 54 -16.04 -17.68 -4.61
N ARG A 55 -14.71 -17.69 -4.62
CA ARG A 55 -13.94 -18.91 -4.87
C ARG A 55 -14.15 -19.92 -3.75
N MET A 56 -14.04 -19.50 -2.49
CA MET A 56 -14.33 -20.36 -1.33
C MET A 56 -15.74 -20.96 -1.41
N ALA A 57 -16.76 -20.15 -1.71
CA ALA A 57 -18.14 -20.60 -1.82
C ALA A 57 -18.38 -21.56 -2.99
N THR A 58 -17.61 -21.44 -4.09
CA THR A 58 -17.70 -22.32 -5.25
C THR A 58 -17.00 -23.66 -5.01
N GLU A 59 -15.86 -23.65 -4.34
CA GLU A 59 -15.10 -24.86 -3.98
C GLU A 59 -15.63 -25.52 -2.70
N GLU A 60 -16.60 -24.89 -2.01
CA GLU A 60 -17.13 -25.32 -0.71
C GLU A 60 -16.01 -25.59 0.30
N SER A 61 -14.93 -24.82 0.27
CA SER A 61 -13.74 -24.96 1.09
C SER A 61 -13.23 -23.61 1.62
N ILE A 62 -12.46 -23.66 2.70
CA ILE A 62 -11.72 -22.53 3.27
C ILE A 62 -10.24 -22.75 3.00
N GLU A 63 -9.65 -21.85 2.25
CA GLU A 63 -8.22 -21.81 1.96
C GLU A 63 -7.77 -20.37 1.97
N ASP A 64 -6.52 -20.08 2.32
CA ASP A 64 -5.95 -18.73 2.19
C ASP A 64 -5.70 -18.38 0.72
N GLN A 65 -5.47 -19.38 -0.13
CA GLN A 65 -5.28 -19.23 -1.56
C GLN A 65 -5.52 -20.56 -2.28
N PHE A 66 -6.33 -20.57 -3.32
CA PHE A 66 -6.55 -21.73 -4.18
C PHE A 66 -5.51 -21.82 -5.30
N ASP A 67 -5.30 -23.03 -5.83
CA ASP A 67 -4.45 -23.24 -7.00
C ASP A 67 -4.91 -22.38 -8.19
N GLY A 68 -3.97 -21.63 -8.76
CA GLY A 68 -4.21 -20.71 -9.88
C GLY A 68 -4.92 -19.41 -9.53
N GLU A 69 -5.27 -19.19 -8.27
CA GLU A 69 -5.78 -17.91 -7.79
C GLU A 69 -4.64 -16.90 -7.61
N PRO A 70 -4.84 -15.63 -8.00
CA PRO A 70 -3.88 -14.58 -7.66
C PRO A 70 -3.70 -14.46 -6.14
N ALA A 71 -2.47 -14.20 -5.69
CA ALA A 71 -2.21 -13.93 -4.28
C ALA A 71 -3.00 -12.70 -3.77
N LEU A 72 -3.23 -12.60 -2.45
CA LEU A 72 -3.91 -11.47 -1.82
C LEU A 72 -3.40 -10.11 -2.33
N THR A 73 -2.08 -9.91 -2.36
CA THR A 73 -1.47 -8.68 -2.85
C THR A 73 -1.80 -8.36 -4.30
N GLU A 74 -1.91 -9.39 -5.14
CA GLU A 74 -2.27 -9.24 -6.55
C GLU A 74 -3.77 -8.98 -6.70
N ARG A 75 -4.64 -9.69 -5.96
CA ARG A 75 -6.09 -9.45 -5.94
C ARG A 75 -6.41 -8.01 -5.52
N ALA A 76 -5.81 -7.56 -4.40
CA ALA A 76 -6.02 -6.22 -3.87
C ALA A 76 -5.53 -5.13 -4.84
N SER A 77 -4.34 -5.30 -5.43
CA SER A 77 -3.80 -4.36 -6.43
C SER A 77 -4.66 -4.29 -7.69
N HIS A 78 -5.14 -5.43 -8.19
CA HIS A 78 -6.03 -5.47 -9.35
C HIS A 78 -7.39 -4.81 -9.07
N ALA A 79 -7.88 -4.91 -7.84
CA ALA A 79 -9.08 -4.21 -7.39
C ALA A 79 -8.87 -2.70 -7.18
N GLY A 80 -7.63 -2.21 -7.17
CA GLY A 80 -7.27 -0.81 -7.05
C GLY A 80 -6.85 -0.38 -5.63
N ALA A 81 -6.57 -1.32 -4.73
CA ALA A 81 -6.02 -1.01 -3.41
C ALA A 81 -4.55 -0.56 -3.51
N HIS A 82 -4.15 0.37 -2.64
CA HIS A 82 -2.80 0.92 -2.59
C HIS A 82 -2.26 0.84 -1.15
N PHE A 83 -1.49 -0.18 -0.88
CA PHE A 83 -1.11 -0.55 0.48
C PHE A 83 0.42 -0.69 0.67
N GLY A 84 0.86 -0.43 1.89
CA GLY A 84 2.20 -0.74 2.38
C GLY A 84 2.25 -1.97 3.28
N LEU A 85 1.08 -2.39 3.78
CA LEU A 85 0.88 -3.60 4.57
C LEU A 85 -0.50 -4.14 4.24
N ILE A 86 -0.66 -5.45 4.12
CA ILE A 86 -1.93 -6.11 3.85
C ILE A 86 -2.01 -7.43 4.62
N ALA A 87 -3.21 -7.80 5.06
CA ALA A 87 -3.51 -9.08 5.70
C ALA A 87 -4.93 -9.51 5.36
N GLU A 88 -5.21 -10.79 5.49
CA GLU A 88 -6.51 -11.39 5.23
C GLU A 88 -6.93 -12.29 6.39
N SER A 89 -8.22 -12.37 6.64
CA SER A 89 -8.87 -13.33 7.52
C SER A 89 -10.03 -13.98 6.78
N VAL A 90 -10.10 -15.29 6.82
CA VAL A 90 -11.14 -16.10 6.16
C VAL A 90 -11.91 -16.93 7.18
N ALA A 91 -13.20 -17.14 6.97
CA ALA A 91 -14.00 -18.03 7.82
C ALA A 91 -15.29 -18.46 7.12
N THR A 92 -15.92 -19.49 7.70
CA THR A 92 -17.31 -19.87 7.40
C THR A 92 -18.09 -20.01 8.69
N ASP A 93 -19.36 -19.62 8.66
CA ASP A 93 -20.33 -19.87 9.74
C ASP A 93 -21.75 -19.64 9.22
N SER A 94 -22.75 -19.72 10.08
CA SER A 94 -24.16 -19.48 9.78
C SER A 94 -24.58 -18.02 9.95
N ALA A 95 -23.76 -17.19 10.62
CA ALA A 95 -24.08 -15.79 10.92
C ALA A 95 -22.83 -14.90 10.98
N PRO A 96 -22.92 -13.62 10.60
CA PRO A 96 -21.78 -12.68 10.63
C PRO A 96 -21.16 -12.52 12.03
N ALA A 97 -21.99 -12.52 13.09
CA ALA A 97 -21.50 -12.42 14.47
C ALA A 97 -20.67 -13.65 14.89
N SER A 98 -21.04 -14.85 14.41
CA SER A 98 -20.29 -16.08 14.67
C SER A 98 -18.97 -16.09 13.90
N ILE A 99 -18.94 -15.62 12.66
CA ILE A 99 -17.72 -15.41 11.86
C ILE A 99 -16.75 -14.50 12.62
N TYR A 100 -17.20 -13.32 13.03
CA TYR A 100 -16.41 -12.42 13.88
C TYR A 100 -15.94 -13.10 15.16
N GLY A 101 -16.83 -13.88 15.82
CA GLY A 101 -16.51 -14.66 17.01
C GLY A 101 -15.37 -15.65 16.78
N GLY A 102 -15.36 -16.34 15.64
CA GLY A 102 -14.26 -17.20 15.22
C GLY A 102 -12.95 -16.44 15.10
N TRP A 103 -12.95 -15.35 14.33
CA TRP A 103 -11.75 -14.53 14.13
C TRP A 103 -11.18 -13.92 15.40
N ILE A 104 -12.01 -13.36 16.27
CA ILE A 104 -11.51 -12.70 17.50
C ILE A 104 -10.91 -13.68 18.51
N HIS A 105 -11.27 -14.97 18.43
CA HIS A 105 -10.74 -16.04 19.27
C HIS A 105 -9.59 -16.83 18.62
N SER A 106 -9.38 -16.69 17.31
CA SER A 106 -8.22 -17.23 16.60
C SER A 106 -7.01 -16.30 16.84
N PRO A 107 -5.85 -16.77 17.29
CA PRO A 107 -4.69 -15.93 17.55
C PRO A 107 -4.20 -15.16 16.31
N ASP A 108 -4.19 -15.81 15.15
CA ASP A 108 -3.70 -15.22 13.89
C ASP A 108 -4.67 -14.17 13.35
N ASP A 109 -5.96 -14.51 13.27
CA ASP A 109 -6.99 -13.57 12.83
C ASP A 109 -7.12 -12.39 13.79
N ARG A 110 -7.09 -12.64 15.10
CA ARG A 110 -7.10 -11.58 16.10
C ARG A 110 -5.95 -10.59 15.90
N THR A 111 -4.76 -11.09 15.51
CA THR A 111 -3.61 -10.24 15.21
C THR A 111 -3.92 -9.33 14.01
N ASN A 112 -4.57 -9.85 12.96
CA ASN A 112 -4.99 -9.06 11.80
C ASN A 112 -6.02 -7.99 12.20
N LEU A 113 -7.10 -8.41 12.90
CA LEU A 113 -8.19 -7.53 13.31
C LEU A 113 -7.72 -6.35 14.19
N LEU A 114 -6.81 -6.63 15.12
CA LEU A 114 -6.37 -5.67 16.14
C LEU A 114 -5.04 -4.97 15.80
N ASN A 115 -4.45 -5.25 14.64
CA ASN A 115 -3.17 -4.64 14.24
C ASN A 115 -3.29 -3.11 14.19
N PRO A 116 -2.57 -2.36 15.05
CA PRO A 116 -2.69 -0.90 15.10
C PRO A 116 -2.11 -0.21 13.86
N GLN A 117 -1.37 -0.92 13.03
CA GLN A 117 -0.81 -0.38 11.79
C GLN A 117 -1.81 -0.38 10.63
N MET A 118 -2.90 -1.15 10.74
CA MET A 118 -3.96 -1.18 9.72
C MET A 118 -4.92 -0.01 9.91
N ASP A 119 -5.38 0.58 8.80
CA ASP A 119 -6.30 1.72 8.80
C ASP A 119 -7.50 1.54 7.85
N ARG A 120 -7.51 0.49 7.03
CA ARG A 120 -8.60 0.13 6.12
C ARG A 120 -9.04 -1.31 6.29
N ILE A 121 -10.30 -1.55 5.91
CA ILE A 121 -10.90 -2.90 5.88
C ILE A 121 -11.88 -3.00 4.70
N GLY A 122 -11.82 -4.12 3.98
CA GLY A 122 -12.86 -4.57 3.06
C GLY A 122 -13.39 -5.93 3.50
N VAL A 123 -14.70 -6.11 3.51
CA VAL A 123 -15.32 -7.39 3.92
C VAL A 123 -16.26 -7.86 2.82
N ALA A 124 -16.19 -9.14 2.50
CA ALA A 124 -17.16 -9.82 1.66
C ALA A 124 -17.78 -11.01 2.38
N ILE A 125 -19.06 -11.25 2.10
CA ILE A 125 -19.79 -12.42 2.58
C ILE A 125 -20.56 -12.99 1.39
N VAL A 126 -20.44 -14.30 1.17
CA VAL A 126 -21.15 -15.05 0.15
C VAL A 126 -21.87 -16.23 0.80
N ALA A 127 -23.17 -16.36 0.57
CA ALA A 127 -23.94 -17.49 1.04
C ALA A 127 -23.95 -18.62 -0.01
N SER A 128 -23.63 -19.84 0.40
CA SER A 128 -23.74 -21.06 -0.41
C SER A 128 -24.11 -22.23 0.47
N GLY A 129 -25.08 -23.06 0.03
CA GLY A 129 -25.48 -24.28 0.75
C GLY A 129 -25.97 -24.09 2.20
N GLY A 130 -26.44 -22.87 2.55
CA GLY A 130 -26.85 -22.54 3.93
C GLY A 130 -25.67 -22.10 4.83
N THR A 131 -24.48 -22.02 4.30
CA THR A 131 -23.26 -21.53 4.96
C THR A 131 -22.90 -20.15 4.44
N LEU A 132 -22.42 -19.28 5.31
CA LEU A 132 -21.79 -18.01 4.93
C LEU A 132 -20.29 -18.22 4.83
N TYR A 133 -19.71 -17.87 3.71
CA TYR A 133 -18.28 -17.72 3.49
C TYR A 133 -17.93 -16.24 3.68
N ALA A 134 -16.91 -15.93 4.41
CA ALA A 134 -16.51 -14.56 4.67
C ALA A 134 -15.01 -14.36 4.52
N VAL A 135 -14.64 -13.24 3.95
CA VAL A 135 -13.27 -12.76 3.82
C VAL A 135 -13.22 -11.32 4.32
N ALA A 136 -12.22 -11.01 5.13
CA ALA A 136 -11.89 -9.65 5.54
C ALA A 136 -10.44 -9.34 5.15
N ASP A 137 -10.25 -8.38 4.25
CA ASP A 137 -8.96 -7.84 3.86
C ASP A 137 -8.68 -6.56 4.64
N PHE A 138 -7.48 -6.44 5.17
CA PHE A 138 -7.00 -5.30 5.97
C PHE A 138 -5.79 -4.68 5.29
N GLU A 139 -5.68 -3.36 5.30
CA GLU A 139 -4.47 -2.70 4.80
C GLU A 139 -4.06 -1.51 5.67
N ARG A 140 -2.77 -1.18 5.57
CA ARG A 140 -2.28 0.15 5.81
C ARG A 140 -2.21 0.85 4.47
N ALA A 141 -3.16 1.75 4.21
CA ALA A 141 -3.24 2.46 2.95
C ALA A 141 -2.04 3.39 2.75
N VAL A 142 -1.57 3.48 1.52
CA VAL A 142 -0.55 4.46 1.12
C VAL A 142 -1.10 5.40 0.05
N PRO A 143 -0.71 6.68 0.05
CA PRO A 143 -1.21 7.63 -0.94
C PRO A 143 -0.72 7.27 -2.34
N VAL A 144 -1.54 7.48 -3.34
CA VAL A 144 -1.14 7.41 -4.75
C VAL A 144 -0.42 8.70 -5.11
N LEU A 145 0.89 8.65 -5.26
CA LEU A 145 1.72 9.81 -5.57
C LEU A 145 2.17 9.79 -7.03
N THR A 146 2.06 10.93 -7.68
CA THR A 146 2.72 11.15 -8.98
C THR A 146 4.24 11.18 -8.81
N GLN A 147 4.98 10.95 -9.89
CA GLN A 147 6.45 11.02 -9.91
C GLN A 147 6.97 12.31 -9.26
N THR A 148 6.39 13.45 -9.60
CA THR A 148 6.79 14.76 -9.06
C THR A 148 6.49 14.86 -7.56
N GLN A 149 5.40 14.28 -7.07
CA GLN A 149 5.07 14.25 -5.65
C GLN A 149 6.05 13.38 -4.86
N VAL A 150 6.42 12.21 -5.39
CA VAL A 150 7.46 11.34 -4.81
C VAL A 150 8.78 12.10 -4.68
N GLU A 151 9.26 12.70 -5.78
CA GLU A 151 10.50 13.49 -5.79
C GLU A 151 10.45 14.66 -4.81
N SER A 152 9.30 15.33 -4.72
CA SER A 152 9.09 16.45 -3.81
C SER A 152 9.11 16.01 -2.34
N ALA A 153 8.51 14.85 -2.01
CA ALA A 153 8.48 14.29 -0.67
C ALA A 153 9.91 13.96 -0.19
N ILE A 154 10.70 13.28 -1.01
CA ILE A 154 12.09 12.94 -0.70
C ILE A 154 12.95 14.21 -0.62
N ALA A 155 12.79 15.15 -1.55
CA ALA A 155 13.48 16.42 -1.51
C ALA A 155 13.20 17.23 -0.23
N ALA A 156 11.97 17.17 0.29
CA ALA A 156 11.62 17.81 1.54
C ALA A 156 12.36 17.18 2.74
N GLN A 157 12.51 15.86 2.77
CA GLN A 157 13.27 15.16 3.82
C GLN A 157 14.76 15.50 3.76
N LEU A 158 15.37 15.50 2.57
CA LEU A 158 16.78 15.87 2.40
C LEU A 158 17.04 17.30 2.88
N ARG A 159 16.16 18.27 2.57
CA ARG A 159 16.27 19.65 3.03
C ARG A 159 16.17 19.76 4.55
N ARG A 160 15.27 19.00 5.20
CA ARG A 160 15.20 18.96 6.68
C ARG A 160 16.48 18.44 7.32
N ASN A 161 17.27 17.64 6.60
CA ASN A 161 18.57 17.15 7.01
C ASN A 161 19.74 18.03 6.52
N GLY A 162 19.48 19.26 6.06
CA GLY A 162 20.52 20.23 5.68
C GLY A 162 21.12 20.03 4.28
N ILE A 163 20.54 19.17 3.44
CA ILE A 163 21.01 18.93 2.08
C ILE A 163 20.30 19.88 1.10
N THR A 164 21.07 20.59 0.27
CA THR A 164 20.55 21.41 -0.80
C THR A 164 20.13 20.53 -1.98
N VAL A 165 18.84 20.53 -2.30
CA VAL A 165 18.33 19.72 -3.43
C VAL A 165 18.41 20.54 -4.72
N LEU A 166 19.17 20.02 -5.69
CA LEU A 166 19.33 20.57 -7.02
C LEU A 166 17.99 20.52 -7.79
N ARG A 167 17.67 21.58 -8.50
CA ARG A 167 16.40 21.72 -9.26
C ARG A 167 16.60 21.79 -10.77
N GLY A 168 17.83 21.56 -11.24
CA GLY A 168 18.13 21.54 -12.65
C GLY A 168 17.45 20.37 -13.36
N ALA A 169 16.94 20.61 -14.57
CA ALA A 169 16.33 19.53 -15.36
C ALA A 169 17.32 18.40 -15.63
N ALA A 170 18.60 18.74 -15.86
CA ALA A 170 19.67 17.75 -16.05
C ALA A 170 19.93 16.91 -14.81
N ASP A 171 19.94 17.51 -13.61
CA ASP A 171 20.17 16.80 -12.34
C ASP A 171 19.03 15.82 -12.07
N THR A 172 17.77 16.25 -12.25
CA THR A 172 16.59 15.38 -12.09
C THR A 172 16.59 14.26 -13.12
N ALA A 173 16.93 14.57 -14.39
CA ALA A 173 17.01 13.56 -15.44
C ALA A 173 18.09 12.51 -15.14
N ALA A 174 19.27 12.91 -14.65
CA ALA A 174 20.33 12.01 -14.23
C ALA A 174 19.87 11.09 -13.09
N ALA A 175 19.19 11.63 -12.07
CA ALA A 175 18.64 10.82 -10.96
C ALA A 175 17.55 9.85 -11.44
N ARG A 176 16.66 10.28 -12.34
CA ARG A 176 15.66 9.40 -12.96
C ARG A 176 16.29 8.30 -13.80
N ALA A 177 17.35 8.58 -14.53
CA ALA A 177 18.05 7.59 -15.35
C ALA A 177 18.65 6.44 -14.51
N VAL A 178 19.16 6.74 -13.31
CA VAL A 178 19.73 5.73 -12.42
C VAL A 178 18.72 5.07 -11.47
N CYS A 179 17.48 5.49 -11.50
CA CYS A 179 16.41 4.96 -10.64
C CYS A 179 16.08 3.48 -10.94
N VAL A 180 16.36 2.99 -12.15
CA VAL A 180 16.06 1.60 -12.56
C VAL A 180 17.01 0.65 -11.86
N LEU A 181 16.47 -0.19 -10.93
CA LEU A 181 17.29 -1.03 -10.03
C LEU A 181 18.11 -2.10 -10.77
N ASP A 182 17.57 -2.63 -11.86
CA ASP A 182 18.17 -3.75 -12.61
C ASP A 182 19.25 -3.30 -13.59
N LYS A 183 19.43 -1.98 -13.77
CA LYS A 183 20.48 -1.45 -14.64
C LYS A 183 21.74 -1.20 -13.82
N PRO A 184 22.91 -1.59 -14.30
CA PRO A 184 24.17 -1.17 -13.70
C PRO A 184 24.23 0.35 -13.68
N LEU A 185 24.90 0.93 -12.67
CA LEU A 185 25.19 2.35 -12.66
C LEU A 185 26.16 2.63 -13.80
N SER A 186 25.64 3.15 -14.92
CA SER A 186 26.50 3.70 -15.98
C SER A 186 27.17 4.98 -15.45
N ARG A 187 28.42 5.21 -15.80
CA ARG A 187 29.02 6.53 -15.62
C ARG A 187 28.18 7.48 -16.47
N ALA A 188 27.60 8.50 -15.83
CA ALA A 188 26.91 9.57 -16.56
C ALA A 188 27.92 10.20 -17.52
N GLU A 189 27.66 10.12 -18.82
CA GLU A 189 28.64 10.46 -19.84
C GLU A 189 28.94 11.96 -19.92
N GLU A 190 28.10 12.84 -19.38
CA GLU A 190 28.37 14.29 -19.32
C GLU A 190 27.71 14.89 -18.08
N GLY A 191 28.47 15.29 -17.08
CA GLY A 191 27.95 16.01 -15.94
C GLY A 191 28.71 15.83 -14.64
N ARG A 192 28.10 16.30 -13.57
CA ARG A 192 28.62 16.20 -12.22
C ARG A 192 28.55 14.74 -11.75
N HIS A 193 29.68 14.15 -11.36
CA HIS A 193 29.71 12.78 -10.84
C HIS A 193 29.25 12.75 -9.38
N PRO A 194 28.23 11.95 -9.01
CA PRO A 194 27.85 11.78 -7.61
C PRO A 194 28.92 10.98 -6.85
N GLY A 195 29.22 11.39 -5.63
CA GLY A 195 30.08 10.63 -4.74
C GLY A 195 29.35 9.45 -4.07
N PHE A 196 28.02 9.52 -4.00
CA PHE A 196 27.18 8.44 -3.47
C PHE A 196 25.85 8.37 -4.23
N VAL A 197 25.37 7.14 -4.46
CA VAL A 197 24.09 6.87 -5.10
C VAL A 197 23.28 5.93 -4.21
N SER A 198 22.10 6.36 -3.82
CA SER A 198 21.11 5.53 -3.15
C SER A 198 19.95 5.23 -4.10
N ARG A 199 19.56 3.97 -4.20
CA ARG A 199 18.39 3.51 -4.97
C ARG A 199 17.59 2.55 -4.10
N TRP A 200 16.28 2.74 -4.05
CA TRP A 200 15.40 1.84 -3.30
C TRP A 200 14.00 1.82 -3.86
N GLN A 201 13.22 0.86 -3.40
CA GLN A 201 11.80 0.75 -3.67
C GLN A 201 11.07 0.53 -2.36
N GLU A 202 10.12 1.41 -2.04
CA GLU A 202 9.34 1.40 -0.80
C GLU A 202 7.94 1.94 -1.04
N SER A 203 6.96 1.45 -0.29
CA SER A 203 5.60 1.99 -0.28
C SER A 203 5.47 3.19 0.67
N ASP A 204 6.23 3.20 1.75
CA ASP A 204 6.25 4.27 2.74
C ASP A 204 7.48 5.17 2.53
N LEU A 205 7.23 6.38 2.07
CA LEU A 205 8.25 7.40 1.85
C LEU A 205 8.48 8.29 3.08
N SER A 206 7.96 7.94 4.26
CA SER A 206 8.10 8.76 5.48
C SER A 206 9.53 8.78 6.02
N GLN A 207 10.33 7.78 5.69
CA GLN A 207 11.72 7.64 6.12
C GLN A 207 12.66 7.44 4.94
N LEU A 208 13.89 7.97 5.07
CA LEU A 208 14.96 7.68 4.13
C LEU A 208 15.66 6.37 4.51
N PRO A 209 16.19 5.61 3.53
CA PRO A 209 17.00 4.43 3.82
C PRO A 209 18.15 4.73 4.78
N GLN A 210 18.46 3.77 5.65
CA GLN A 210 19.51 3.93 6.64
C GLN A 210 20.86 4.33 6.00
N ALA A 211 21.27 3.66 4.93
CA ALA A 211 22.52 3.95 4.23
C ALA A 211 22.58 5.39 3.71
N LEU A 212 21.46 5.93 3.18
CA LEU A 212 21.38 7.32 2.76
C LEU A 212 21.44 8.27 3.97
N THR A 213 20.70 7.92 5.04
CA THR A 213 20.69 8.72 6.28
C THR A 213 22.07 8.84 6.92
N GLU A 214 22.86 7.79 6.88
CA GLU A 214 24.25 7.81 7.37
C GLU A 214 25.12 8.73 6.51
N GLN A 215 25.01 8.67 5.19
CA GLN A 215 25.81 9.50 4.29
C GLN A 215 25.49 10.99 4.40
N ILE A 216 24.23 11.39 4.51
CA ILE A 216 23.84 12.81 4.62
C ILE A 216 24.25 13.45 5.97
N LYS A 217 24.52 12.65 7.00
CA LYS A 217 25.08 13.12 8.28
C LYS A 217 26.56 13.47 8.19
N THR A 218 27.26 12.96 7.19
CA THR A 218 28.67 13.26 7.00
C THR A 218 28.89 14.68 6.43
N PRO A 219 30.05 15.33 6.62
CA PRO A 219 30.35 16.60 5.98
C PRO A 219 30.68 16.47 4.48
N LEU A 220 30.71 15.25 3.93
CA LEU A 220 31.15 14.99 2.56
C LEU A 220 30.18 15.51 1.51
N TYR A 221 28.89 15.43 1.79
CA TYR A 221 27.84 15.75 0.82
C TYR A 221 26.99 16.93 1.29
N ARG A 222 26.74 17.87 0.40
CA ARG A 222 25.95 19.08 0.67
C ARG A 222 24.81 19.28 -0.33
N GLN A 223 24.86 18.58 -1.44
CA GLN A 223 23.89 18.71 -2.52
C GLN A 223 23.37 17.33 -2.92
N ALA A 224 22.12 17.29 -3.37
CA ALA A 224 21.51 16.07 -3.88
C ALA A 224 20.66 16.35 -5.12
N ALA A 225 20.63 15.39 -6.04
CA ALA A 225 19.58 15.28 -7.06
C ALA A 225 18.65 14.14 -6.67
N VAL A 226 17.37 14.32 -6.93
CA VAL A 226 16.32 13.32 -6.65
C VAL A 226 15.59 12.99 -7.94
N GLY A 227 15.39 11.70 -8.18
CA GLY A 227 14.60 11.20 -9.28
C GLY A 227 13.76 10.00 -8.83
N SER A 228 12.60 9.83 -9.46
CA SER A 228 11.80 8.62 -9.30
C SER A 228 11.46 8.05 -10.67
N CYS A 229 11.12 6.77 -10.73
CA CYS A 229 10.71 6.07 -11.94
C CYS A 229 9.52 5.17 -11.62
N PRO A 230 8.76 4.73 -12.63
CA PRO A 230 7.69 3.77 -12.41
C PRO A 230 8.21 2.55 -11.64
N ALA A 231 7.43 2.09 -10.66
CA ALA A 231 7.69 0.79 -10.05
C ALA A 231 7.70 -0.27 -11.15
N GLN A 232 8.54 -1.28 -11.01
CA GLN A 232 8.32 -2.49 -11.82
C GLN A 232 7.12 -3.21 -11.23
N ASP A 233 6.25 -3.69 -12.12
CA ASP A 233 5.20 -4.62 -11.74
C ASP A 233 5.85 -5.93 -11.27
N VAL A 234 6.12 -5.99 -9.98
CA VAL A 234 6.42 -7.24 -9.32
C VAL A 234 5.06 -7.83 -8.97
N LYS A 235 4.75 -9.02 -9.48
CA LYS A 235 3.52 -9.74 -9.12
C LYS A 235 3.37 -9.72 -7.60
N GLY A 236 2.22 -9.26 -7.13
CA GLY A 236 1.94 -9.15 -5.70
C GLY A 236 2.70 -8.04 -4.96
N ALA A 237 3.28 -7.08 -5.65
CA ALA A 237 3.93 -5.96 -4.99
C ALA A 237 2.91 -4.99 -4.40
N CYS A 238 3.11 -4.63 -3.14
CA CYS A 238 2.53 -3.43 -2.55
C CYS A 238 2.74 -2.23 -3.48
N THR A 239 1.89 -1.22 -3.39
CA THR A 239 2.14 0.07 -4.06
C THR A 239 3.52 0.56 -3.63
N ALA A 240 4.46 0.56 -4.55
CA ALA A 240 5.83 0.90 -4.25
C ALA A 240 6.31 2.03 -5.15
N TYR A 241 7.13 2.91 -4.58
CA TYR A 241 7.78 4.00 -5.29
C TYR A 241 9.25 3.66 -5.44
N ARG A 242 9.76 3.76 -6.67
CA ARG A 242 11.18 3.66 -6.94
C ARG A 242 11.80 5.04 -6.91
N VAL A 243 12.87 5.17 -6.16
CA VAL A 243 13.56 6.44 -5.94
C VAL A 243 15.06 6.27 -6.13
N ALA A 244 15.69 7.30 -6.68
CA ALA A 244 17.13 7.47 -6.67
C ALA A 244 17.51 8.82 -6.08
N VAL A 245 18.56 8.84 -5.25
CA VAL A 245 19.22 10.04 -4.74
C VAL A 245 20.69 9.99 -5.08
N LEU A 246 21.15 11.04 -5.74
CA LEU A 246 22.56 11.28 -6.06
C LEU A 246 23.10 12.32 -5.10
N LEU A 247 24.14 12.03 -4.33
CA LEU A 247 24.81 12.97 -3.41
C LEU A 247 26.10 13.51 -4.04
N TYR A 248 26.31 14.84 -3.87
CA TYR A 248 27.46 15.59 -4.37
C TYR A 248 28.15 16.38 -3.26
#